data_4f412c91e705178a54720ad59b054b1f
#
_entry.id   4f412c91e705178a54720ad59b054b1f
#
_cell.length_a   1.000
_cell.length_b   1.000
_cell.length_c   1.000
_cell.angle_alpha   90.00
_cell.angle_beta   90.00
_cell.angle_gamma   90.00
#
_symmetry.space_group_name_H-M   'P 1'
#
loop_
_entity.id
_entity.type
_entity.pdbx_description
1 polymer ?
#
loop_
_entity_poly.entity_id
_entity_poly.type
_entity_poly.pdbx_seq_one_letter_code
_entity_poly.pdbx_strand_id
1 'polypeptide(L)'
;MRKIRVAQIGTSQYSHGSEIFRTMATNPAIFEIVGYAMPEGEREKFPHMMGTFAPYREMTVEEILADPTIEAVVVETEEIYLTKYALQVARAGKHMHMEKPGGIDPVAFEELIETVKRNKTVFHLGYMYRYNPCLVDILARVQAGEIGDVISVEAQMSGWRDEQQNRFLSAFPGGMMFYLGCHLIDLVLRIQGTPKAVLPYNKQSGAFATSSKDFSMALFEYEHGLSFVKTTQAERGGFLRRQLVITGTKGKYEVRPLEINVAYPMQKTEYTYCTSEEWNDAGTHVASEPFHRYEDMMLAFAAMVRGEKENPFTYDYEWQLYRTLCACCE
;
A
#
# COMPACT_ATOMS: atom_id res chain seq x y z
N MET A 1 11.06 1.12 26.26
CA MET A 1 10.68 0.20 25.17
C MET A 1 11.94 -0.20 24.42
N ARG A 2 12.12 -1.46 24.00
CA ARG A 2 13.29 -1.90 23.23
C ARG A 2 13.26 -1.27 21.83
N LYS A 3 14.35 -0.68 21.39
CA LYS A 3 14.49 -0.24 20.00
C LYS A 3 14.65 -1.46 19.09
N ILE A 4 14.14 -1.37 17.87
CA ILE A 4 14.46 -2.34 16.83
C ILE A 4 15.63 -1.84 15.99
N ARG A 5 16.59 -2.73 15.71
CA ARG A 5 17.74 -2.44 14.85
C ARG A 5 17.33 -2.72 13.40
N VAL A 6 17.33 -1.68 12.58
CA VAL A 6 16.76 -1.71 11.23
C VAL A 6 17.74 -1.15 10.20
N ALA A 7 17.72 -1.70 8.99
CA ALA A 7 18.36 -1.13 7.82
C ALA A 7 17.36 -1.02 6.66
N GLN A 8 17.62 -0.12 5.71
CA GLN A 8 16.82 0.00 4.51
C GLN A 8 17.60 -0.42 3.27
N ILE A 9 16.94 -1.13 2.35
CA ILE A 9 17.46 -1.48 1.04
C ILE A 9 16.65 -0.73 -0.02
N GLY A 10 17.31 0.15 -0.74
CA GLY A 10 16.77 0.89 -1.87
C GLY A 10 15.94 2.13 -1.53
N THR A 11 15.65 2.85 -2.58
CA THR A 11 14.66 3.95 -2.66
C THR A 11 14.23 4.09 -4.12
N SER A 12 13.08 4.71 -4.37
CA SER A 12 12.60 5.00 -5.73
C SER A 12 11.94 6.35 -5.78
N GLN A 13 12.01 6.99 -6.93
CA GLN A 13 11.36 8.29 -7.16
C GLN A 13 9.83 8.21 -6.97
N TYR A 14 9.26 7.05 -7.20
CA TYR A 14 7.82 6.83 -7.17
C TYR A 14 7.34 6.00 -5.98
N SER A 15 8.29 5.48 -5.16
CA SER A 15 8.00 4.81 -3.89
C SER A 15 7.95 5.80 -2.73
N HIS A 16 7.68 5.28 -1.55
CA HIS A 16 7.67 6.05 -0.31
C HIS A 16 8.98 5.94 0.48
N GLY A 17 10.01 5.32 -0.09
CA GLY A 17 11.26 4.94 0.60
C GLY A 17 11.94 6.05 1.39
N SER A 18 12.04 7.26 0.83
CA SER A 18 12.62 8.41 1.55
C SER A 18 11.77 8.83 2.76
N GLU A 19 10.43 8.79 2.65
CA GLU A 19 9.53 9.16 3.74
C GLU A 19 9.46 8.08 4.81
N ILE A 20 9.50 6.81 4.42
CA ILE A 20 9.60 5.68 5.36
C ILE A 20 10.89 5.78 6.16
N PHE A 21 12.03 6.04 5.48
CA PHE A 21 13.31 6.25 6.15
C PHE A 21 13.26 7.44 7.13
N ARG A 22 12.70 8.57 6.68
CA ARG A 22 12.54 9.78 7.52
C ARG A 22 11.64 9.50 8.72
N THR A 23 10.55 8.75 8.53
CA THR A 23 9.64 8.35 9.62
C THR A 23 10.37 7.53 10.67
N MET A 24 11.24 6.60 10.27
CA MET A 24 12.10 5.87 11.23
C MET A 24 13.08 6.80 11.93
N ALA A 25 13.72 7.70 11.19
CA ALA A 25 14.70 8.64 11.71
C ALA A 25 14.12 9.63 12.73
N THR A 26 12.87 10.04 12.56
CA THR A 26 12.16 10.93 13.50
C THR A 26 11.61 10.20 14.73
N ASN A 27 11.69 8.87 14.76
CA ASN A 27 11.28 8.03 15.89
C ASN A 27 12.46 7.26 16.53
N PRO A 28 13.53 7.95 17.00
CA PRO A 28 14.76 7.32 17.49
C PRO A 28 14.60 6.57 18.82
N ALA A 29 13.45 6.73 19.50
CA ALA A 29 13.10 5.92 20.67
C ALA A 29 12.62 4.51 20.30
N ILE A 30 12.20 4.31 19.05
CA ILE A 30 11.64 3.07 18.51
C ILE A 30 12.64 2.38 17.59
N PHE A 31 13.29 3.14 16.70
CA PHE A 31 14.18 2.63 15.66
C PHE A 31 15.64 3.01 15.94
N GLU A 32 16.53 2.03 15.80
CA GLU A 32 17.96 2.25 15.65
C GLU A 32 18.32 1.92 14.19
N ILE A 33 18.49 2.96 13.37
CA ILE A 33 18.87 2.79 11.96
C ILE A 33 20.36 2.48 11.92
N VAL A 34 20.70 1.25 11.49
CA VAL A 34 22.09 0.77 11.35
C VAL A 34 22.74 1.30 10.09
N GLY A 35 21.96 1.37 9.00
CA GLY A 35 22.44 1.86 7.72
C GLY A 35 21.42 1.64 6.59
N TYR A 36 21.90 1.83 5.36
CA TYR A 36 21.10 1.65 4.15
C TYR A 36 21.97 1.14 3.00
N ALA A 37 21.34 0.54 1.97
CA ALA A 37 21.97 0.14 0.73
C ALA A 37 21.20 0.66 -0.49
N MET A 38 21.90 1.01 -1.58
CA MET A 38 21.34 1.48 -2.87
C MET A 38 21.79 0.56 -4.01
N PRO A 39 21.16 -0.64 -4.14
CA PRO A 39 21.74 -1.73 -4.95
C PRO A 39 21.60 -1.58 -6.47
N GLU A 40 20.58 -0.87 -6.98
CA GLU A 40 20.26 -0.81 -8.42
C GLU A 40 20.74 0.50 -9.08
N GLY A 41 21.80 1.11 -8.53
CA GLY A 41 22.29 2.41 -8.98
C GLY A 41 21.35 3.56 -8.61
N GLU A 42 20.59 3.39 -7.54
CA GLU A 42 19.57 4.35 -7.08
C GLU A 42 20.20 5.67 -6.62
N ARG A 43 21.44 5.63 -6.14
CA ARG A 43 22.21 6.82 -5.80
C ARG A 43 22.37 7.76 -6.99
N GLU A 44 22.73 7.20 -8.14
CA GLU A 44 22.94 7.94 -9.41
C GLU A 44 21.62 8.27 -10.09
N LYS A 45 20.64 7.38 -9.99
CA LYS A 45 19.28 7.60 -10.54
C LYS A 45 18.52 8.68 -9.78
N PHE A 46 18.64 8.73 -8.44
CA PHE A 46 17.85 9.60 -7.58
C PHE A 46 18.70 10.46 -6.63
N PRO A 47 19.66 11.26 -7.16
CA PRO A 47 20.61 12.02 -6.33
C PRO A 47 19.91 13.03 -5.39
N HIS A 48 18.74 13.55 -5.79
CA HIS A 48 17.94 14.49 -5.00
C HIS A 48 17.33 13.87 -3.74
N MET A 49 17.25 12.54 -3.65
CA MET A 49 16.75 11.83 -2.47
C MET A 49 17.84 11.50 -1.46
N MET A 50 19.11 11.52 -1.87
CA MET A 50 20.24 11.07 -1.06
C MET A 50 20.46 11.89 0.21
N GLY A 51 20.00 13.15 0.25
CA GLY A 51 20.08 13.99 1.45
C GLY A 51 19.39 13.37 2.68
N THR A 52 18.36 12.57 2.50
CA THR A 52 17.67 11.86 3.60
C THR A 52 18.56 10.78 4.23
N PHE A 53 19.39 10.13 3.44
CA PHE A 53 20.23 9.00 3.85
C PHE A 53 21.62 9.44 4.32
N ALA A 54 22.11 10.61 3.88
CA ALA A 54 23.47 11.09 4.11
C ALA A 54 23.99 11.05 5.56
N PRO A 55 23.16 11.24 6.62
CA PRO A 55 23.61 11.12 8.01
C PRO A 55 23.91 9.69 8.47
N TYR A 56 23.56 8.67 7.68
CA TYR A 56 23.63 7.27 8.07
C TYR A 56 24.67 6.51 7.25
N ARG A 57 25.09 5.35 7.79
CA ARG A 57 26.09 4.51 7.15
C ARG A 57 25.52 3.88 5.88
N GLU A 58 26.21 4.04 4.76
CA GLU A 58 25.99 3.23 3.57
C GLU A 58 26.64 1.86 3.71
N MET A 59 25.91 0.83 3.33
CA MET A 59 26.29 -0.58 3.44
C MET A 59 26.01 -1.28 2.10
N THR A 60 26.58 -2.44 1.91
CA THR A 60 26.09 -3.34 0.83
C THR A 60 24.89 -4.14 1.32
N VAL A 61 24.13 -4.72 0.37
CA VAL A 61 23.03 -5.63 0.72
C VAL A 61 23.56 -6.81 1.52
N GLU A 62 24.69 -7.36 1.12
CA GLU A 62 25.35 -8.50 1.79
C GLU A 62 25.74 -8.16 3.22
N GLU A 63 26.30 -6.96 3.48
CA GLU A 63 26.61 -6.50 4.84
C GLU A 63 25.33 -6.42 5.70
N ILE A 64 24.23 -5.86 5.17
CA ILE A 64 22.95 -5.78 5.89
C ILE A 64 22.43 -7.18 6.22
N LEU A 65 22.45 -8.08 5.27
CA LEU A 65 21.89 -9.43 5.43
C LEU A 65 22.76 -10.30 6.37
N ALA A 66 24.08 -10.12 6.34
CA ALA A 66 25.02 -10.88 7.16
C ALA A 66 25.11 -10.37 8.61
N ASP A 67 24.72 -9.12 8.91
CA ASP A 67 24.80 -8.56 10.26
C ASP A 67 23.71 -9.17 11.17
N PRO A 68 24.07 -10.01 12.16
CA PRO A 68 23.10 -10.65 13.05
C PRO A 68 22.41 -9.64 14.00
N THR A 69 22.91 -8.43 14.12
CA THR A 69 22.34 -7.40 14.98
C THR A 69 21.21 -6.64 14.30
N ILE A 70 21.12 -6.67 12.97
CA ILE A 70 20.00 -6.12 12.21
C ILE A 70 18.86 -7.15 12.24
N GLU A 71 17.80 -6.83 12.96
CA GLU A 71 16.66 -7.72 13.13
C GLU A 71 15.54 -7.51 12.09
N ALA A 72 15.47 -6.31 11.51
CA ALA A 72 14.47 -5.93 10.53
C ALA A 72 15.06 -5.18 9.34
N VAL A 73 14.49 -5.38 8.14
CA VAL A 73 14.90 -4.71 6.91
C VAL A 73 13.67 -4.08 6.25
N VAL A 74 13.82 -2.85 5.81
CA VAL A 74 12.85 -2.12 4.98
C VAL A 74 13.28 -2.22 3.53
N VAL A 75 12.44 -2.75 2.65
CA VAL A 75 12.72 -2.94 1.21
C VAL A 75 11.90 -1.95 0.39
N GLU A 76 12.58 -0.96 -0.19
CA GLU A 76 12.00 0.22 -0.86
C GLU A 76 12.63 0.50 -2.23
N THR A 77 13.19 -0.51 -2.87
CA THR A 77 13.73 -0.40 -4.24
C THR A 77 12.66 0.02 -5.25
N GLU A 78 13.05 0.29 -6.49
CA GLU A 78 12.07 0.38 -7.59
C GLU A 78 11.20 -0.88 -7.58
N GLU A 79 9.90 -0.72 -7.82
CA GLU A 79 8.89 -1.77 -7.63
C GLU A 79 9.16 -3.03 -8.46
N ILE A 80 9.88 -2.89 -9.59
CA ILE A 80 10.31 -4.04 -10.42
C ILE A 80 11.36 -4.93 -9.74
N TYR A 81 12.08 -4.41 -8.74
CA TYR A 81 13.13 -5.14 -8.01
C TYR A 81 12.71 -5.57 -6.60
N LEU A 82 11.52 -5.19 -6.14
CA LEU A 82 11.08 -5.43 -4.76
C LEU A 82 11.19 -6.90 -4.35
N THR A 83 10.61 -7.81 -5.13
CA THR A 83 10.64 -9.25 -4.80
C THR A 83 12.05 -9.81 -4.78
N LYS A 84 12.95 -9.33 -5.66
CA LYS A 84 14.35 -9.76 -5.73
C LYS A 84 15.07 -9.54 -4.38
N TYR A 85 14.91 -8.37 -3.78
CA TYR A 85 15.57 -8.04 -2.51
C TYR A 85 14.80 -8.56 -1.30
N ALA A 86 13.48 -8.52 -1.34
CA ALA A 86 12.62 -9.09 -0.30
C ALA A 86 12.89 -10.58 -0.09
N LEU A 87 13.07 -11.34 -1.17
CA LEU A 87 13.39 -12.77 -1.08
C LEU A 87 14.75 -13.03 -0.44
N GLN A 88 15.75 -12.16 -0.68
CA GLN A 88 17.05 -12.25 -0.01
C GLN A 88 16.92 -11.96 1.50
N VAL A 89 16.14 -10.94 1.87
CA VAL A 89 15.84 -10.61 3.28
C VAL A 89 15.12 -11.76 3.97
N ALA A 90 14.13 -12.35 3.30
CA ALA A 90 13.39 -13.50 3.82
C ALA A 90 14.30 -14.73 4.04
N ARG A 91 15.18 -15.02 3.08
CA ARG A 91 16.16 -16.11 3.19
C ARG A 91 17.18 -15.89 4.30
N ALA A 92 17.51 -14.63 4.60
CA ALA A 92 18.35 -14.26 5.75
C ALA A 92 17.61 -14.33 7.10
N GLY A 93 16.32 -14.68 7.10
CA GLY A 93 15.53 -14.84 8.33
C GLY A 93 15.24 -13.55 9.08
N LYS A 94 15.26 -12.39 8.41
CA LYS A 94 15.00 -11.10 9.02
C LYS A 94 13.52 -10.71 8.90
N HIS A 95 13.02 -9.95 9.88
CA HIS A 95 11.71 -9.29 9.77
C HIS A 95 11.75 -8.26 8.64
N MET A 96 10.62 -8.03 7.98
CA MET A 96 10.60 -7.19 6.79
C MET A 96 9.38 -6.28 6.73
N HIS A 97 9.64 -4.99 6.45
CA HIS A 97 8.69 -4.09 5.79
C HIS A 97 9.05 -4.01 4.30
N MET A 98 8.09 -4.12 3.43
CA MET A 98 8.29 -4.07 1.98
C MET A 98 7.30 -3.11 1.35
N GLU A 99 7.76 -2.26 0.42
CA GLU A 99 6.86 -1.41 -0.37
C GLU A 99 5.86 -2.28 -1.15
N LYS A 100 4.63 -1.78 -1.29
CA LYS A 100 3.60 -2.39 -2.12
C LYS A 100 3.96 -2.22 -3.62
N PRO A 101 3.42 -2.97 -4.53
CA PRO A 101 2.45 -4.05 -4.38
C PRO A 101 3.07 -5.46 -4.23
N GLY A 102 4.38 -5.59 -4.18
CA GLY A 102 5.04 -6.89 -4.00
C GLY A 102 5.94 -7.32 -5.15
N GLY A 103 6.14 -6.46 -6.17
CA GLY A 103 6.94 -6.76 -7.35
C GLY A 103 6.13 -7.45 -8.46
N ILE A 104 6.76 -7.69 -9.60
CA ILE A 104 6.08 -8.08 -10.85
C ILE A 104 6.19 -9.56 -11.20
N ASP A 105 6.87 -10.35 -10.37
CA ASP A 105 7.09 -11.79 -10.60
C ASP A 105 6.25 -12.63 -9.60
N PRO A 106 5.13 -13.23 -10.05
CA PRO A 106 4.25 -14.01 -9.16
C PRO A 106 4.93 -15.24 -8.56
N VAL A 107 5.83 -15.89 -9.30
CA VAL A 107 6.52 -17.09 -8.82
C VAL A 107 7.50 -16.72 -7.69
N ALA A 108 8.26 -15.65 -7.90
CA ALA A 108 9.16 -15.16 -6.86
C ALA A 108 8.42 -14.63 -5.64
N PHE A 109 7.24 -14.02 -5.82
CA PHE A 109 6.42 -13.56 -4.69
C PHE A 109 5.81 -14.73 -3.91
N GLU A 110 5.39 -15.80 -4.57
CA GLU A 110 4.94 -17.03 -3.90
C GLU A 110 6.07 -17.65 -3.06
N GLU A 111 7.27 -17.76 -3.61
CA GLU A 111 8.46 -18.24 -2.88
C GLU A 111 8.77 -17.34 -1.67
N LEU A 112 8.62 -16.01 -1.82
CA LEU A 112 8.78 -15.06 -0.74
C LEU A 112 7.80 -15.36 0.41
N ILE A 113 6.51 -15.50 0.11
CA ILE A 113 5.46 -15.81 1.10
C ILE A 113 5.77 -17.13 1.83
N GLU A 114 6.11 -18.19 1.09
CA GLU A 114 6.45 -19.48 1.70
C GLU A 114 7.72 -19.39 2.58
N THR A 115 8.68 -18.56 2.19
CA THR A 115 9.92 -18.38 2.96
C THR A 115 9.67 -17.63 4.26
N VAL A 116 8.94 -16.50 4.24
CA VAL A 116 8.61 -15.75 5.48
C VAL A 116 7.70 -16.55 6.41
N LYS A 117 6.77 -17.33 5.85
CA LYS A 117 5.89 -18.26 6.60
C LYS A 117 6.69 -19.35 7.31
N ARG A 118 7.61 -20.00 6.61
CA ARG A 118 8.53 -21.02 7.17
C ARG A 118 9.40 -20.44 8.29
N ASN A 119 9.93 -19.24 8.09
CA ASN A 119 10.80 -18.57 9.05
C ASN A 119 10.04 -17.90 10.19
N LYS A 120 8.70 -17.78 10.09
CA LYS A 120 7.83 -17.08 11.04
C LYS A 120 8.29 -15.65 11.30
N THR A 121 8.84 -15.00 10.28
CA THR A 121 9.26 -13.60 10.36
C THR A 121 8.09 -12.67 10.06
N VAL A 122 8.10 -11.48 10.65
CA VAL A 122 7.12 -10.43 10.29
C VAL A 122 7.31 -10.08 8.83
N PHE A 123 6.23 -10.21 8.05
CA PHE A 123 6.12 -9.73 6.68
C PHE A 123 5.05 -8.64 6.64
N HIS A 124 5.45 -7.41 6.39
CA HIS A 124 4.60 -6.24 6.49
C HIS A 124 4.68 -5.44 5.19
N LEU A 125 3.56 -5.29 4.48
CA LEU A 125 3.49 -4.55 3.22
C LEU A 125 3.06 -3.09 3.43
N GLY A 126 3.61 -2.19 2.61
CA GLY A 126 3.44 -0.74 2.65
C GLY A 126 2.05 -0.20 2.27
N TYR A 127 0.99 -0.90 2.64
CA TYR A 127 -0.40 -0.47 2.41
C TYR A 127 -0.84 0.55 3.47
N MET A 128 -0.42 1.81 3.33
CA MET A 128 -0.65 2.87 4.32
C MET A 128 -2.13 3.11 4.67
N TYR A 129 -3.07 2.83 3.77
CA TYR A 129 -4.51 2.97 4.06
C TYR A 129 -5.01 2.00 5.12
N ARG A 130 -4.27 0.93 5.42
CA ARG A 130 -4.52 0.03 6.55
C ARG A 130 -4.40 0.72 7.91
N TYR A 131 -3.75 1.89 7.94
CA TYR A 131 -3.43 2.68 9.13
C TYR A 131 -4.06 4.07 9.10
N ASN A 132 -4.86 4.39 8.08
CA ASN A 132 -5.64 5.62 8.05
C ASN A 132 -6.74 5.57 9.12
N PRO A 133 -6.79 6.51 10.08
CA PRO A 133 -7.67 6.41 11.24
C PRO A 133 -9.16 6.35 10.87
N CYS A 134 -9.60 7.10 9.85
CA CYS A 134 -10.98 7.03 9.38
C CYS A 134 -11.31 5.68 8.75
N LEU A 135 -10.40 5.12 7.95
CA LEU A 135 -10.63 3.82 7.33
C LEU A 135 -10.59 2.68 8.35
N VAL A 136 -9.75 2.78 9.37
CA VAL A 136 -9.75 1.84 10.50
C VAL A 136 -11.09 1.86 11.24
N ASP A 137 -11.62 3.06 11.55
CA ASP A 137 -12.93 3.22 12.19
C ASP A 137 -14.06 2.68 11.31
N ILE A 138 -14.11 3.09 10.04
CA ILE A 138 -15.14 2.63 9.09
C ILE A 138 -15.13 1.10 8.97
N LEU A 139 -13.96 0.47 8.80
CA LEU A 139 -13.89 -0.98 8.69
C LEU A 139 -14.37 -1.68 9.96
N ALA A 140 -14.03 -1.16 11.14
CA ALA A 140 -14.50 -1.72 12.41
C ALA A 140 -16.03 -1.63 12.51
N ARG A 141 -16.63 -0.50 12.13
CA ARG A 141 -18.09 -0.29 12.14
C ARG A 141 -18.81 -1.16 11.10
N VAL A 142 -18.25 -1.31 9.89
CA VAL A 142 -18.77 -2.23 8.86
C VAL A 142 -18.74 -3.67 9.38
N GLN A 143 -17.64 -4.11 9.99
CA GLN A 143 -17.50 -5.44 10.57
C GLN A 143 -18.47 -5.66 11.75
N ALA A 144 -18.81 -4.62 12.49
CA ALA A 144 -19.83 -4.65 13.53
C ALA A 144 -21.28 -4.68 12.98
N GLY A 145 -21.46 -4.62 11.66
CA GLY A 145 -22.77 -4.71 10.98
C GLY A 145 -23.58 -3.43 10.96
N GLU A 146 -22.96 -2.26 11.18
CA GLU A 146 -23.67 -0.98 11.24
C GLU A 146 -24.47 -0.66 9.97
N ILE A 147 -23.91 -1.00 8.80
CA ILE A 147 -24.60 -0.80 7.51
C ILE A 147 -25.24 -2.08 6.97
N GLY A 148 -25.34 -3.13 7.78
CA GLY A 148 -25.84 -4.44 7.36
C GLY A 148 -24.87 -5.19 6.44
N ASP A 149 -25.40 -6.04 5.56
CA ASP A 149 -24.59 -6.78 4.58
C ASP A 149 -24.10 -5.85 3.47
N VAL A 150 -22.79 -5.92 3.18
CA VAL A 150 -22.20 -5.09 2.11
C VAL A 150 -22.64 -5.60 0.73
N ILE A 151 -23.22 -4.71 -0.06
CA ILE A 151 -23.70 -4.99 -1.43
C ILE A 151 -22.73 -4.47 -2.49
N SER A 152 -22.05 -3.33 -2.22
CA SER A 152 -21.12 -2.71 -3.17
C SER A 152 -20.00 -1.96 -2.49
N VAL A 153 -18.81 -2.06 -3.07
CA VAL A 153 -17.66 -1.20 -2.77
C VAL A 153 -17.22 -0.55 -4.07
N GLU A 154 -17.31 0.78 -4.11
CA GLU A 154 -16.87 1.59 -5.24
C GLU A 154 -15.58 2.30 -4.86
N ALA A 155 -14.47 1.89 -5.45
CA ALA A 155 -13.17 2.44 -5.11
C ALA A 155 -12.49 3.06 -6.33
N GLN A 156 -12.05 4.32 -6.20
CA GLN A 156 -11.37 5.03 -7.28
C GLN A 156 -10.13 5.73 -6.76
N MET A 157 -9.02 5.57 -7.49
CA MET A 157 -7.77 6.27 -7.22
C MET A 157 -7.12 6.68 -8.55
N SER A 158 -7.26 7.95 -8.90
CA SER A 158 -6.82 8.50 -10.18
C SER A 158 -5.94 9.71 -9.97
N GLY A 159 -5.25 10.13 -11.02
CA GLY A 159 -4.46 11.35 -11.03
C GLY A 159 -4.03 11.74 -12.43
N TRP A 160 -3.43 12.91 -12.55
CA TRP A 160 -2.70 13.30 -13.73
C TRP A 160 -1.20 13.09 -13.47
N ARG A 161 -0.54 12.41 -14.40
CA ARG A 161 0.90 12.20 -14.38
C ARG A 161 1.50 12.56 -15.73
N ASP A 162 2.79 12.84 -15.74
CA ASP A 162 3.51 13.13 -16.98
C ASP A 162 3.85 11.87 -17.80
N GLU A 163 4.42 12.07 -18.96
CA GLU A 163 4.80 10.99 -19.86
C GLU A 163 5.95 10.14 -19.27
N GLN A 164 6.85 10.73 -18.47
CA GLN A 164 7.96 10.00 -17.86
C GLN A 164 7.42 8.95 -16.87
N GLN A 165 6.51 9.33 -16.01
CA GLN A 165 5.87 8.40 -15.08
C GLN A 165 4.99 7.39 -15.83
N ASN A 166 4.36 7.77 -16.92
CA ASN A 166 3.59 6.85 -17.75
C ASN A 166 4.51 5.78 -18.39
N ARG A 167 5.71 6.13 -18.84
CA ARG A 167 6.72 5.18 -19.32
C ARG A 167 7.16 4.22 -18.22
N PHE A 168 7.38 4.72 -17.00
CA PHE A 168 7.69 3.87 -15.84
C PHE A 168 6.59 2.82 -15.62
N LEU A 169 5.32 3.21 -15.68
CA LEU A 169 4.20 2.30 -15.53
C LEU A 169 4.06 1.26 -16.65
N SER A 170 4.73 1.45 -17.79
CA SER A 170 4.75 0.45 -18.86
C SER A 170 5.47 -0.85 -18.47
N ALA A 171 6.29 -0.82 -17.41
CA ALA A 171 6.97 -2.00 -16.88
C ALA A 171 6.05 -2.92 -16.07
N PHE A 172 4.84 -2.45 -15.68
CA PHE A 172 3.94 -3.19 -14.81
C PHE A 172 2.79 -3.85 -15.57
N PRO A 173 2.41 -5.08 -15.21
CA PRO A 173 1.19 -5.69 -15.70
C PRO A 173 -0.01 -4.82 -15.28
N GLY A 174 -0.94 -4.53 -16.19
CA GLY A 174 -2.07 -3.66 -15.89
C GLY A 174 -1.74 -2.19 -15.57
N GLY A 175 -0.46 -1.79 -15.62
CA GLY A 175 -0.01 -0.40 -15.47
C GLY A 175 -0.51 0.25 -14.17
N MET A 176 -1.47 1.19 -14.30
CA MET A 176 -2.04 1.91 -13.16
C MET A 176 -2.79 1.03 -12.16
N MET A 177 -3.39 -0.08 -12.62
CA MET A 177 -4.07 -1.04 -11.73
C MET A 177 -3.07 -1.66 -10.77
N PHE A 178 -1.92 -2.13 -11.28
CA PHE A 178 -0.87 -2.69 -10.44
C PHE A 178 -0.31 -1.68 -9.45
N TYR A 179 -0.01 -0.46 -9.92
CA TYR A 179 0.69 0.56 -9.14
C TYR A 179 -0.17 1.24 -8.06
N LEU A 180 -1.39 1.68 -8.39
CA LEU A 180 -2.31 2.33 -7.45
C LEU A 180 -3.53 1.48 -7.10
N GLY A 181 -4.04 0.70 -8.04
CA GLY A 181 -5.20 -0.15 -7.82
C GLY A 181 -5.01 -1.15 -6.69
N CYS A 182 -3.76 -1.57 -6.43
CA CYS A 182 -3.42 -2.46 -5.32
C CYS A 182 -3.95 -1.97 -3.96
N HIS A 183 -3.90 -0.67 -3.68
CA HIS A 183 -4.47 -0.10 -2.46
C HIS A 183 -5.99 -0.28 -2.36
N LEU A 184 -6.66 -0.11 -3.48
CA LEU A 184 -8.12 -0.20 -3.55
C LEU A 184 -8.58 -1.66 -3.48
N ILE A 185 -7.83 -2.57 -4.09
CA ILE A 185 -8.08 -4.00 -4.03
C ILE A 185 -7.95 -4.50 -2.59
N ASP A 186 -6.91 -4.05 -1.85
CA ASP A 186 -6.77 -4.34 -0.42
C ASP A 186 -8.00 -3.89 0.38
N LEU A 187 -8.52 -2.68 0.12
CA LEU A 187 -9.72 -2.18 0.78
C LEU A 187 -10.97 -3.01 0.43
N VAL A 188 -11.17 -3.34 -0.85
CA VAL A 188 -12.30 -4.18 -1.29
C VAL A 188 -12.27 -5.55 -0.60
N LEU A 189 -11.12 -6.22 -0.60
CA LEU A 189 -10.97 -7.53 0.04
C LEU A 189 -11.18 -7.47 1.56
N ARG A 190 -10.74 -6.42 2.23
CA ARG A 190 -10.94 -6.23 3.67
C ARG A 190 -12.39 -5.94 4.04
N ILE A 191 -13.13 -5.29 3.17
CA ILE A 191 -14.53 -4.91 3.39
C ILE A 191 -15.48 -6.06 3.05
N GLN A 192 -15.28 -6.71 1.90
CA GLN A 192 -16.26 -7.64 1.33
C GLN A 192 -15.72 -9.07 1.16
N GLY A 193 -14.42 -9.28 1.42
CA GLY A 193 -13.77 -10.59 1.30
C GLY A 193 -13.47 -10.99 -0.13
N THR A 194 -13.30 -12.29 -0.36
CA THR A 194 -12.93 -12.86 -1.66
C THR A 194 -14.09 -12.81 -2.64
N PRO A 195 -13.94 -12.21 -3.82
CA PRO A 195 -14.98 -12.23 -4.85
C PRO A 195 -15.09 -13.61 -5.49
N LYS A 196 -16.26 -13.91 -6.08
CA LYS A 196 -16.50 -15.10 -6.92
C LYS A 196 -15.75 -15.03 -8.24
N ALA A 197 -15.66 -13.84 -8.82
CA ALA A 197 -14.95 -13.57 -10.07
C ALA A 197 -14.38 -12.15 -10.09
N VAL A 198 -13.32 -11.96 -10.86
CA VAL A 198 -12.72 -10.66 -11.18
C VAL A 198 -12.75 -10.48 -12.70
N LEU A 199 -13.28 -9.35 -13.16
CA LEU A 199 -13.39 -8.99 -14.58
C LEU A 199 -12.54 -7.75 -14.85
N PRO A 200 -11.31 -7.89 -15.40
CA PRO A 200 -10.39 -6.79 -15.62
C PRO A 200 -10.65 -6.07 -16.95
N TYR A 201 -10.45 -4.76 -16.96
CA TYR A 201 -10.49 -3.90 -18.14
C TYR A 201 -9.31 -2.93 -18.09
N ASN A 202 -8.21 -3.27 -18.79
CA ASN A 202 -7.00 -2.48 -18.84
C ASN A 202 -6.79 -1.90 -20.23
N LYS A 203 -6.80 -0.57 -20.35
CA LYS A 203 -6.75 0.15 -21.62
C LYS A 203 -5.65 1.22 -21.65
N GLN A 204 -5.25 1.55 -22.84
CA GLN A 204 -4.54 2.80 -23.13
C GLN A 204 -5.60 3.87 -23.43
N SER A 205 -5.55 5.00 -22.72
CA SER A 205 -6.51 6.10 -22.94
C SER A 205 -6.27 6.87 -24.24
N GLY A 206 -5.07 6.76 -24.80
CA GLY A 206 -4.61 7.58 -25.90
C GLY A 206 -4.11 8.97 -25.48
N ALA A 207 -4.06 9.27 -24.18
CA ALA A 207 -3.57 10.54 -23.66
C ALA A 207 -2.03 10.66 -23.69
N PHE A 208 -1.33 9.53 -23.78
CA PHE A 208 0.13 9.44 -23.74
C PHE A 208 0.67 8.56 -24.87
N ALA A 209 1.86 8.91 -25.38
CA ALA A 209 2.56 8.14 -26.42
C ALA A 209 3.39 6.99 -25.82
N THR A 210 2.77 6.15 -25.00
CA THR A 210 3.42 5.02 -24.31
C THR A 210 2.60 3.75 -24.44
N SER A 211 3.18 2.59 -24.09
CA SER A 211 2.50 1.29 -24.07
C SER A 211 1.76 1.01 -22.76
N SER A 212 1.83 1.93 -21.78
CA SER A 212 1.23 1.73 -20.46
C SER A 212 -0.29 1.59 -20.53
N LYS A 213 -0.84 0.72 -19.69
CA LYS A 213 -2.28 0.67 -19.39
C LYS A 213 -2.59 1.78 -18.38
N ASP A 214 -2.87 2.98 -18.88
CA ASP A 214 -3.07 4.19 -18.11
C ASP A 214 -4.51 4.45 -17.68
N PHE A 215 -5.43 3.58 -18.12
CA PHE A 215 -6.83 3.53 -17.70
C PHE A 215 -7.22 2.09 -17.39
N SER A 216 -7.62 1.83 -16.15
CA SER A 216 -7.96 0.49 -15.68
C SER A 216 -9.21 0.48 -14.84
N MET A 217 -10.00 -0.57 -14.98
CA MET A 217 -11.16 -0.88 -14.15
C MET A 217 -11.23 -2.38 -13.94
N ALA A 218 -11.52 -2.83 -12.72
CA ALA A 218 -11.82 -4.23 -12.43
C ALA A 218 -13.16 -4.31 -11.71
N LEU A 219 -14.04 -5.22 -12.15
CA LEU A 219 -15.28 -5.57 -11.47
C LEU A 219 -15.06 -6.81 -10.62
N PHE A 220 -15.63 -6.81 -9.42
CA PHE A 220 -15.60 -7.91 -8.47
C PHE A 220 -17.03 -8.43 -8.29
N GLU A 221 -17.25 -9.67 -8.67
CA GLU A 221 -18.55 -10.31 -8.55
C GLU A 221 -18.67 -11.02 -7.20
N TYR A 222 -19.74 -10.72 -6.47
CA TYR A 222 -20.12 -11.38 -5.23
C TYR A 222 -21.48 -12.08 -5.38
N GLU A 223 -21.94 -12.80 -4.36
CA GLU A 223 -23.24 -13.46 -4.40
C GLU A 223 -24.38 -12.45 -4.52
N HIS A 224 -24.27 -11.38 -3.77
CA HIS A 224 -25.27 -10.33 -3.70
C HIS A 224 -24.61 -8.96 -3.96
N GLY A 225 -24.39 -8.65 -5.23
CA GLY A 225 -23.89 -7.35 -5.65
C GLY A 225 -22.58 -7.38 -6.42
N LEU A 226 -22.14 -6.18 -6.78
CA LEU A 226 -20.93 -5.94 -7.57
C LEU A 226 -20.13 -4.81 -6.92
N SER A 227 -18.82 -4.98 -6.89
CA SER A 227 -17.89 -3.92 -6.50
C SER A 227 -16.95 -3.59 -7.65
N PHE A 228 -16.35 -2.41 -7.62
CA PHE A 228 -15.36 -2.06 -8.64
C PHE A 228 -14.19 -1.27 -8.09
N VAL A 229 -13.06 -1.42 -8.75
CA VAL A 229 -11.87 -0.60 -8.60
C VAL A 229 -11.61 0.09 -9.92
N LYS A 230 -11.39 1.42 -9.89
CA LYS A 230 -11.02 2.22 -11.06
C LYS A 230 -9.75 3.02 -10.81
N THR A 231 -8.83 2.99 -11.76
CA THR A 231 -7.62 3.82 -11.76
C THR A 231 -7.37 4.44 -13.12
N THR A 232 -6.89 5.66 -13.15
CA THR A 232 -6.36 6.26 -14.39
C THR A 232 -5.28 7.30 -14.09
N GLN A 233 -4.33 7.40 -14.98
CA GLN A 233 -3.28 8.41 -14.95
C GLN A 233 -3.61 9.66 -15.77
N ALA A 234 -4.70 9.63 -16.53
CA ALA A 234 -5.12 10.68 -17.45
C ALA A 234 -6.21 11.60 -16.87
N GLU A 235 -6.42 11.59 -15.54
CA GLU A 235 -7.47 12.38 -14.88
C GLU A 235 -6.90 13.62 -14.21
N ARG A 236 -7.09 14.80 -14.84
CA ARG A 236 -6.73 16.08 -14.24
C ARG A 236 -7.58 16.35 -13.00
N GLY A 237 -6.94 16.76 -11.88
CA GLY A 237 -7.62 16.91 -10.58
C GLY A 237 -8.05 15.59 -9.94
N GLY A 238 -7.63 14.44 -10.46
CA GLY A 238 -8.04 13.13 -10.00
C GLY A 238 -7.64 12.80 -8.55
N PHE A 239 -6.66 13.49 -7.96
CA PHE A 239 -6.31 13.32 -6.56
C PHE A 239 -7.50 13.61 -5.62
N LEU A 240 -8.22 14.70 -5.84
CA LEU A 240 -9.38 15.08 -5.04
C LEU A 240 -10.66 14.27 -5.37
N ARG A 241 -10.57 13.41 -6.38
CA ARG A 241 -11.62 12.44 -6.74
C ARG A 241 -11.34 11.02 -6.26
N ARG A 242 -10.24 10.81 -5.53
CA ARG A 242 -10.00 9.52 -4.89
C ARG A 242 -11.11 9.26 -3.89
N GLN A 243 -11.76 8.11 -4.00
CA GLN A 243 -12.94 7.80 -3.21
C GLN A 243 -13.02 6.33 -2.82
N LEU A 244 -13.73 6.08 -1.73
CA LEU A 244 -14.22 4.79 -1.31
C LEU A 244 -15.67 4.96 -0.88
N VAL A 245 -16.61 4.32 -1.59
CA VAL A 245 -18.03 4.28 -1.22
C VAL A 245 -18.37 2.85 -0.88
N ILE A 246 -18.95 2.63 0.29
CA ILE A 246 -19.39 1.32 0.79
C ILE A 246 -20.88 1.38 0.97
N THR A 247 -21.62 0.56 0.24
CA THR A 247 -23.08 0.46 0.32
C THR A 247 -23.46 -0.89 0.93
N GLY A 248 -24.22 -0.84 2.00
CA GLY A 248 -24.80 -2.00 2.66
C GLY A 248 -26.31 -1.96 2.67
N THR A 249 -26.93 -3.03 3.17
CA THR A 249 -28.41 -3.18 3.23
C THR A 249 -29.09 -2.23 4.21
N LYS A 250 -28.32 -1.59 5.13
CA LYS A 250 -28.85 -0.68 6.17
C LYS A 250 -28.18 0.69 6.19
N GLY A 251 -27.28 0.98 5.24
CA GLY A 251 -26.61 2.27 5.21
C GLY A 251 -25.43 2.30 4.25
N LYS A 252 -24.75 3.45 4.24
CA LYS A 252 -23.56 3.67 3.40
C LYS A 252 -22.51 4.48 4.11
N TYR A 253 -21.26 4.32 3.66
CA TYR A 253 -20.12 5.21 3.91
C TYR A 253 -19.63 5.79 2.60
N GLU A 254 -19.28 7.08 2.58
CA GLU A 254 -18.67 7.75 1.45
C GLU A 254 -17.44 8.53 1.92
N VAL A 255 -16.25 8.06 1.57
CA VAL A 255 -14.96 8.72 1.82
C VAL A 255 -14.53 9.40 0.54
N ARG A 256 -14.53 10.74 0.53
CA ARG A 256 -14.15 11.52 -0.66
C ARG A 256 -13.77 12.96 -0.28
N PRO A 257 -12.49 13.37 -0.54
CA PRO A 257 -11.40 12.51 -1.03
C PRO A 257 -10.91 11.53 0.03
N LEU A 258 -10.26 10.43 -0.42
CA LEU A 258 -9.63 9.44 0.49
C LEU A 258 -8.57 10.05 1.39
N GLU A 259 -7.91 11.09 0.93
CA GLU A 259 -6.88 11.81 1.66
C GLU A 259 -6.83 13.29 1.24
N ILE A 260 -6.58 14.17 2.19
CA ILE A 260 -6.44 15.60 2.01
C ILE A 260 -5.05 15.98 2.54
N ASN A 261 -4.20 16.53 1.68
CA ASN A 261 -2.90 17.05 2.09
C ASN A 261 -3.08 18.30 2.96
N VAL A 262 -2.57 18.27 4.17
CA VAL A 262 -2.50 19.44 5.06
C VAL A 262 -1.14 20.12 4.92
N ALA A 263 -0.07 19.36 5.21
CA ALA A 263 1.33 19.71 4.98
C ALA A 263 2.10 18.37 4.93
N TYR A 264 2.38 17.88 3.71
CA TYR A 264 2.99 16.55 3.53
C TYR A 264 4.18 16.32 4.47
N PRO A 265 4.24 15.22 5.23
CA PRO A 265 3.40 14.02 5.12
C PRO A 265 2.11 14.02 5.95
N MET A 266 1.69 15.15 6.51
CA MET A 266 0.45 15.27 7.29
C MET A 266 -0.77 15.25 6.38
N GLN A 267 -1.75 14.41 6.72
CA GLN A 267 -2.98 14.15 5.98
C GLN A 267 -4.20 14.34 6.89
N LYS A 268 -5.34 14.54 6.26
CA LYS A 268 -6.68 14.37 6.83
C LYS A 268 -7.50 13.45 5.95
N THR A 269 -8.52 12.83 6.53
CA THR A 269 -9.56 12.10 5.81
C THR A 269 -10.92 12.53 6.32
N GLU A 270 -11.86 12.68 5.41
CA GLU A 270 -13.24 13.03 5.73
C GLU A 270 -14.18 12.01 5.10
N TYR A 271 -15.27 11.68 5.80
CA TYR A 271 -16.30 10.80 5.27
C TYR A 271 -17.68 11.22 5.71
N THR A 272 -18.67 10.77 4.95
CA THR A 272 -20.09 10.87 5.31
C THR A 272 -20.66 9.48 5.48
N TYR A 273 -21.50 9.26 6.48
CA TYR A 273 -22.27 8.02 6.61
C TYR A 273 -23.75 8.32 6.75
N CYS A 274 -24.59 7.40 6.26
CA CYS A 274 -26.02 7.52 6.30
C CYS A 274 -26.65 6.14 6.54
N THR A 275 -27.54 6.07 7.53
CA THR A 275 -28.35 4.88 7.86
C THR A 275 -29.85 5.19 7.81
N SER A 276 -30.22 6.37 7.36
CA SER A 276 -31.62 6.80 7.19
C SER A 276 -32.24 6.19 5.94
N GLU A 277 -33.54 5.89 5.99
CA GLU A 277 -34.34 5.48 4.84
C GLU A 277 -34.91 6.69 4.08
N GLU A 278 -34.69 7.92 4.57
CA GLU A 278 -35.17 9.12 3.91
C GLU A 278 -34.40 9.38 2.60
N TRP A 279 -35.14 9.63 1.53
CA TRP A 279 -34.61 9.80 0.17
C TRP A 279 -33.53 10.88 0.04
N ASN A 280 -33.62 11.96 0.77
CA ASN A 280 -32.75 13.13 0.65
C ASN A 280 -31.87 13.39 1.88
N ASP A 281 -31.68 12.38 2.74
CA ASP A 281 -30.77 12.53 3.89
C ASP A 281 -29.33 12.64 3.40
N ALA A 282 -28.70 13.74 3.72
CA ALA A 282 -27.29 14.01 3.39
C ALA A 282 -26.31 13.17 4.23
N GLY A 283 -26.80 12.56 5.32
CA GLY A 283 -25.99 11.81 6.26
C GLY A 283 -25.18 12.69 7.24
N THR A 284 -24.37 12.02 8.05
CA THR A 284 -23.50 12.66 9.04
C THR A 284 -22.07 12.76 8.49
N HIS A 285 -21.52 13.97 8.50
CA HIS A 285 -20.13 14.25 8.11
C HIS A 285 -19.17 14.07 9.30
N VAL A 286 -18.04 13.43 9.07
CA VAL A 286 -16.97 13.19 10.04
C VAL A 286 -15.63 13.53 9.41
N ALA A 287 -14.76 14.22 10.15
CA ALA A 287 -13.41 14.57 9.74
C ALA A 287 -12.40 14.09 10.77
N SER A 288 -11.25 13.59 10.31
CA SER A 288 -10.14 13.28 11.21
C SER A 288 -9.40 14.54 11.65
N GLU A 289 -8.73 14.47 12.80
CA GLU A 289 -7.60 15.34 13.06
C GLU A 289 -6.47 15.06 12.05
N PRO A 290 -5.54 16.01 11.85
CA PRO A 290 -4.35 15.74 11.04
C PRO A 290 -3.54 14.56 11.60
N PHE A 291 -3.15 13.63 10.74
CA PHE A 291 -2.32 12.49 11.11
C PHE A 291 -1.12 12.34 10.15
N HIS A 292 -0.05 11.73 10.63
CA HIS A 292 1.11 11.43 9.80
C HIS A 292 0.84 10.17 8.95
N ARG A 293 1.02 10.29 7.64
CA ARG A 293 0.63 9.27 6.66
C ARG A 293 1.28 7.89 6.89
N TYR A 294 2.48 7.85 7.44
CA TYR A 294 3.28 6.62 7.56
C TYR A 294 3.61 6.23 8.99
N GLU A 295 3.42 7.11 9.97
CA GLU A 295 3.91 6.90 11.33
C GLU A 295 3.26 5.69 11.98
N ASP A 296 1.92 5.63 12.02
CA ASP A 296 1.20 4.50 12.63
C ASP A 296 1.54 3.16 11.97
N MET A 297 1.78 3.17 10.65
CA MET A 297 2.21 2.01 9.89
C MET A 297 3.57 1.51 10.37
N MET A 298 4.54 2.40 10.52
CA MET A 298 5.89 2.02 10.95
C MET A 298 5.96 1.70 12.43
N LEU A 299 5.18 2.37 13.28
CA LEU A 299 5.06 2.03 14.70
C LEU A 299 4.42 0.65 14.89
N ALA A 300 3.40 0.31 14.10
CA ALA A 300 2.81 -1.02 14.09
C ALA A 300 3.81 -2.09 13.66
N PHE A 301 4.58 -1.84 12.60
CA PHE A 301 5.67 -2.74 12.18
C PHE A 301 6.66 -2.99 13.33
N ALA A 302 7.13 -1.94 14.00
CA ALA A 302 8.04 -2.07 15.12
C ALA A 302 7.43 -2.88 16.28
N ALA A 303 6.15 -2.67 16.59
CA ALA A 303 5.44 -3.44 17.62
C ALA A 303 5.31 -4.93 17.26
N MET A 304 5.08 -5.24 15.97
CA MET A 304 5.07 -6.62 15.46
C MET A 304 6.44 -7.29 15.60
N VAL A 305 7.53 -6.59 15.21
CA VAL A 305 8.91 -7.09 15.34
C VAL A 305 9.27 -7.38 16.80
N ARG A 306 8.76 -6.58 17.74
CA ARG A 306 8.98 -6.81 19.18
C ARG A 306 8.07 -7.89 19.80
N GLY A 307 7.11 -8.41 19.02
CA GLY A 307 6.12 -9.36 19.51
C GLY A 307 5.04 -8.75 20.45
N GLU A 308 4.89 -7.44 20.45
CA GLU A 308 3.90 -6.70 21.24
C GLU A 308 2.51 -6.68 20.54
N LYS A 309 2.50 -6.94 19.25
CA LYS A 309 1.30 -6.99 18.41
C LYS A 309 1.44 -8.09 17.38
N GLU A 310 0.38 -8.86 17.16
CA GLU A 310 0.32 -9.78 16.03
C GLU A 310 0.10 -8.99 14.72
N ASN A 311 0.65 -9.51 13.62
CA ASN A 311 0.34 -8.97 12.31
C ASN A 311 -1.09 -9.42 11.91
N PRO A 312 -2.06 -8.49 11.78
CA PRO A 312 -3.43 -8.86 11.39
C PRO A 312 -3.53 -9.31 9.94
N PHE A 313 -2.51 -9.02 9.13
CA PHE A 313 -2.42 -9.42 7.72
C PHE A 313 -1.59 -10.68 7.63
N THR A 314 -2.28 -11.84 7.56
CA THR A 314 -1.62 -13.14 7.49
C THR A 314 -0.87 -13.33 6.17
N TYR A 315 0.09 -14.24 6.12
CA TYR A 315 0.79 -14.59 4.89
C TYR A 315 -0.19 -15.04 3.78
N ASP A 316 -1.21 -15.81 4.16
CA ASP A 316 -2.22 -16.30 3.23
C ASP A 316 -3.08 -15.14 2.68
N TYR A 317 -3.39 -14.12 3.51
CA TYR A 317 -4.06 -12.90 3.06
C TYR A 317 -3.21 -12.10 2.08
N GLU A 318 -1.92 -11.90 2.37
CA GLU A 318 -1.02 -11.15 1.47
C GLU A 318 -0.84 -11.89 0.12
N TRP A 319 -0.79 -13.21 0.14
CA TRP A 319 -0.79 -14.01 -1.08
C TRP A 319 -2.10 -13.89 -1.87
N GLN A 320 -3.23 -13.95 -1.18
CA GLN A 320 -4.55 -13.76 -1.78
C GLN A 320 -4.68 -12.38 -2.41
N LEU A 321 -4.27 -11.32 -1.71
CA LEU A 321 -4.28 -9.95 -2.20
C LEU A 321 -3.45 -9.83 -3.48
N TYR A 322 -2.24 -10.36 -3.47
CA TYR A 322 -1.34 -10.31 -4.63
C TYR A 322 -1.93 -11.07 -5.84
N ARG A 323 -2.48 -12.26 -5.63
CA ARG A 323 -3.16 -13.02 -6.70
C ARG A 323 -4.35 -12.27 -7.26
N THR A 324 -5.15 -11.65 -6.41
CA THR A 324 -6.30 -10.83 -6.86
C THR A 324 -5.83 -9.62 -7.65
N LEU A 325 -4.73 -8.98 -7.23
CA LEU A 325 -4.11 -7.89 -7.99
C LEU A 325 -3.66 -8.37 -9.38
N CYS A 326 -2.98 -9.51 -9.47
CA CYS A 326 -2.57 -10.09 -10.75
C CYS A 326 -3.78 -10.32 -11.67
N ALA A 327 -4.86 -10.91 -11.16
CA ALA A 327 -6.10 -11.10 -11.92
C ALA A 327 -6.74 -9.78 -12.40
N CYS A 328 -6.62 -8.70 -11.62
CA CYS A 328 -7.06 -7.37 -12.05
C CYS A 328 -6.18 -6.75 -13.15
N CYS A 329 -4.99 -7.27 -13.37
CA CYS A 329 -3.99 -6.75 -14.32
C CYS A 329 -3.96 -7.51 -15.67
N GLU A 330 -4.72 -8.58 -15.84
CA GLU A 330 -4.84 -9.40 -17.06
C GLU A 330 -5.51 -8.70 -18.27
#